data_c98943794ef874615879e7526bd55744
#
_entry.id   c98943794ef874615879e7526bd55744
#
_cell.length_a   1.000
_cell.length_b   1.000
_cell.length_c   1.000
_cell.angle_alpha   90.00
_cell.angle_beta   90.00
_cell.angle_gamma   90.00
#
_symmetry.space_group_name_H-M   'P 1'
#
loop_
_entity.id
_entity.type
_entity.pdbx_description
1 polymer ?
#
loop_
_entity_poly.entity_id
_entity_poly.type
_entity_poly.pdbx_seq_one_letter_code
_entity_poly.pdbx_strand_id
1 'polypeptide(L)'
;MEIFIPKEVSFLIDTIYENGYEAFMVGGCVRDSILNLTPNDYDITTSATPQEIMNIFKDYKIIDTGIKHGTVSIILNNNIYEITTYRIEGEYENNRRPKNVEFTSNIEEDLKRRDFTINAMAYNEQFGIVDKFNGLEDLQKRIIKTVGNPDERFEEDGLRMIRAIRFSSKLGFSIDENTLKSIYKNAYIIKNISIERINDEFTKTLVSDNPQNIILLYKTKILENLGIHCNLNGYYYKELELSLIHI
;
A
#
# COMPACT_ATOMS: atom_id res chain seq x y z
N MET A 1 10.01 -19.94 2.69
CA MET A 1 9.33 -19.31 3.86
C MET A 1 7.86 -19.61 3.70
N GLU A 2 7.26 -20.30 4.66
CA GLU A 2 5.82 -20.55 4.67
C GLU A 2 5.11 -19.38 5.37
N ILE A 3 4.08 -18.84 4.74
CA ILE A 3 3.23 -17.78 5.28
C ILE A 3 1.88 -18.42 5.61
N PHE A 4 1.36 -18.15 6.79
CA PHE A 4 0.03 -18.61 7.17
C PHE A 4 -1.04 -17.92 6.31
N ILE A 5 -1.87 -18.74 5.66
CA ILE A 5 -3.06 -18.29 4.92
C ILE A 5 -4.32 -18.72 5.69
N PRO A 6 -5.25 -17.81 6.00
CA PRO A 6 -6.55 -18.19 6.54
C PRO A 6 -7.32 -19.12 5.58
N LYS A 7 -8.10 -20.04 6.14
CA LYS A 7 -8.83 -21.06 5.34
C LYS A 7 -9.74 -20.45 4.27
N GLU A 8 -10.38 -19.34 4.59
CA GLU A 8 -11.24 -18.63 3.65
C GLU A 8 -10.44 -18.02 2.48
N VAL A 9 -9.26 -17.49 2.77
CA VAL A 9 -8.37 -16.91 1.74
C VAL A 9 -7.79 -18.02 0.86
N SER A 10 -7.33 -19.14 1.46
CA SER A 10 -6.88 -20.33 0.70
C SER A 10 -8.00 -20.83 -0.21
N PHE A 11 -9.22 -20.99 0.34
CA PHE A 11 -10.38 -21.42 -0.44
C PHE A 11 -10.63 -20.52 -1.66
N LEU A 12 -10.57 -19.18 -1.50
CA LEU A 12 -10.78 -18.24 -2.61
C LEU A 12 -9.68 -18.36 -3.67
N ILE A 13 -8.43 -18.45 -3.24
CA ILE A 13 -7.27 -18.62 -4.14
C ILE A 13 -7.36 -19.95 -4.91
N ASP A 14 -7.61 -21.05 -4.21
CA ASP A 14 -7.70 -22.38 -4.78
C ASP A 14 -8.87 -22.48 -5.78
N THR A 15 -10.03 -21.89 -5.42
CA THR A 15 -11.20 -21.87 -6.32
C THR A 15 -10.91 -21.11 -7.62
N ILE A 16 -10.20 -19.98 -7.55
CA ILE A 16 -9.79 -19.23 -8.74
C ILE A 16 -8.83 -20.05 -9.58
N TYR A 17 -7.86 -20.70 -8.93
CA TYR A 17 -6.86 -21.52 -9.58
C TYR A 17 -7.48 -22.76 -10.29
N GLU A 18 -8.42 -23.44 -9.66
CA GLU A 18 -9.17 -24.57 -10.24
C GLU A 18 -9.97 -24.18 -11.49
N ASN A 19 -10.32 -22.87 -11.60
CA ASN A 19 -10.95 -22.31 -12.79
C ASN A 19 -9.95 -21.81 -13.85
N GLY A 20 -8.65 -22.06 -13.67
CA GLY A 20 -7.61 -21.81 -14.68
C GLY A 20 -7.00 -20.40 -14.61
N TYR A 21 -7.15 -19.68 -13.50
CA TYR A 21 -6.59 -18.34 -13.30
C TYR A 21 -5.57 -18.34 -12.16
N GLU A 22 -4.58 -17.45 -12.25
CA GLU A 22 -3.67 -17.19 -11.14
C GLU A 22 -4.35 -16.37 -10.04
N ALA A 23 -4.03 -16.66 -8.78
CA ALA A 23 -4.46 -15.86 -7.64
C ALA A 23 -3.44 -15.88 -6.51
N PHE A 24 -3.23 -14.73 -5.86
CA PHE A 24 -2.26 -14.54 -4.78
C PHE A 24 -2.81 -13.60 -3.71
N MET A 25 -2.45 -13.82 -2.46
CA MET A 25 -2.46 -12.73 -1.47
C MET A 25 -1.47 -11.66 -1.91
N VAL A 26 -1.73 -10.40 -1.61
CA VAL A 26 -0.88 -9.30 -2.09
C VAL A 26 -0.81 -8.12 -1.12
N GLY A 27 0.33 -7.44 -1.09
CA GLY A 27 0.44 -6.16 -0.41
C GLY A 27 0.65 -6.24 1.09
N GLY A 28 -0.20 -5.54 1.84
CA GLY A 28 -0.08 -5.39 3.29
C GLY A 28 -0.10 -6.70 4.06
N CYS A 29 -0.98 -7.62 3.69
CA CYS A 29 -1.10 -8.91 4.35
C CYS A 29 0.17 -9.77 4.16
N VAL A 30 0.77 -9.78 2.99
CA VAL A 30 2.03 -10.51 2.73
C VAL A 30 3.16 -9.92 3.58
N ARG A 31 3.33 -8.59 3.55
CA ARG A 31 4.33 -7.90 4.37
C ARG A 31 4.15 -8.20 5.87
N ASP A 32 2.93 -8.02 6.38
CA ASP A 32 2.66 -8.18 7.82
C ASP A 32 2.87 -9.65 8.24
N SER A 33 2.48 -10.63 7.41
CA SER A 33 2.75 -12.06 7.66
C SER A 33 4.25 -12.38 7.70
N ILE A 34 5.06 -11.82 6.80
CA ILE A 34 6.52 -11.98 6.79
C ILE A 34 7.14 -11.42 8.08
N LEU A 35 6.59 -10.32 8.60
CA LEU A 35 7.00 -9.69 9.87
C LEU A 35 6.45 -10.41 11.11
N ASN A 36 5.72 -11.53 10.96
CA ASN A 36 5.01 -12.24 12.03
C ASN A 36 3.97 -11.35 12.75
N LEU A 37 3.40 -10.38 12.03
CA LEU A 37 2.27 -9.57 12.49
C LEU A 37 0.97 -10.18 11.95
N THR A 38 -0.12 -10.03 12.69
CA THR A 38 -1.45 -10.45 12.21
C THR A 38 -1.99 -9.39 11.25
N PRO A 39 -2.25 -9.73 9.97
CA PRO A 39 -2.88 -8.81 9.03
C PRO A 39 -4.31 -8.44 9.48
N ASN A 40 -4.72 -7.20 9.24
CA ASN A 40 -6.10 -6.77 9.51
C ASN A 40 -7.06 -7.20 8.41
N ASP A 41 -6.58 -7.25 7.17
CA ASP A 41 -7.32 -7.57 5.96
C ASP A 41 -6.43 -8.42 5.04
N TYR A 42 -7.07 -9.14 4.13
CA TYR A 42 -6.39 -10.00 3.15
C TYR A 42 -6.87 -9.63 1.75
N ASP A 43 -6.04 -8.89 1.05
CA ASP A 43 -6.26 -8.55 -0.36
C ASP A 43 -5.80 -9.71 -1.25
N ILE A 44 -6.63 -10.07 -2.24
CA ILE A 44 -6.32 -11.08 -3.25
C ILE A 44 -6.18 -10.37 -4.60
N THR A 45 -5.18 -10.75 -5.38
CA THR A 45 -5.01 -10.29 -6.75
C THR A 45 -5.00 -11.47 -7.71
N THR A 46 -5.56 -11.34 -8.92
CA THR A 46 -5.79 -12.45 -9.86
C THR A 46 -5.66 -12.03 -11.32
N SER A 47 -5.34 -13.02 -12.18
CA SER A 47 -5.41 -12.86 -13.63
C SER A 47 -6.86 -12.90 -14.19
N ALA A 48 -7.83 -13.37 -13.41
CA ALA A 48 -9.24 -13.38 -13.81
C ALA A 48 -9.80 -11.95 -13.88
N THR A 49 -10.57 -11.66 -14.91
CA THR A 49 -11.32 -10.41 -15.05
C THR A 49 -12.45 -10.32 -14.02
N PRO A 50 -13.00 -9.13 -13.72
CA PRO A 50 -14.10 -9.00 -12.77
C PRO A 50 -15.33 -9.86 -13.15
N GLN A 51 -15.62 -10.00 -14.44
CA GLN A 51 -16.73 -10.82 -14.90
C GLN A 51 -16.48 -12.32 -14.66
N GLU A 52 -15.24 -12.77 -14.86
CA GLU A 52 -14.85 -14.15 -14.57
C GLU A 52 -14.90 -14.44 -13.07
N ILE A 53 -14.42 -13.50 -12.22
CA ILE A 53 -14.53 -13.61 -10.75
C ILE A 53 -16.00 -13.76 -10.34
N MET A 54 -16.90 -12.91 -10.87
CA MET A 54 -18.35 -13.01 -10.58
C MET A 54 -18.96 -14.33 -11.05
N ASN A 55 -18.52 -14.87 -12.18
CA ASN A 55 -18.99 -16.15 -12.67
C ASN A 55 -18.50 -17.33 -11.80
N ILE A 56 -17.24 -17.30 -11.37
CA ILE A 56 -16.65 -18.31 -10.47
C ILE A 56 -17.42 -18.35 -9.15
N PHE A 57 -17.70 -17.18 -8.58
CA PHE A 57 -18.33 -17.06 -7.25
C PHE A 57 -19.84 -16.74 -7.31
N LYS A 58 -20.52 -17.09 -8.41
CA LYS A 58 -21.96 -16.77 -8.63
C LYS A 58 -22.91 -17.25 -7.52
N ASP A 59 -22.52 -18.31 -6.81
CA ASP A 59 -23.32 -18.90 -5.72
C ASP A 59 -23.03 -18.25 -4.35
N TYR A 60 -22.14 -17.25 -4.32
CA TYR A 60 -21.80 -16.47 -3.14
C TYR A 60 -22.38 -15.06 -3.20
N LYS A 61 -22.44 -14.38 -2.07
CA LYS A 61 -22.85 -13.00 -2.03
C LYS A 61 -21.71 -12.10 -2.50
N ILE A 62 -21.95 -11.35 -3.59
CA ILE A 62 -20.97 -10.49 -4.26
C ILE A 62 -21.33 -9.03 -4.05
N ILE A 63 -20.31 -8.18 -3.87
CA ILE A 63 -20.41 -6.72 -3.96
C ILE A 63 -19.55 -6.27 -5.14
N ASP A 64 -20.16 -5.58 -6.09
CA ASP A 64 -19.60 -5.23 -7.39
C ASP A 64 -19.29 -3.74 -7.58
N THR A 65 -19.38 -2.96 -6.51
CA THR A 65 -19.17 -1.49 -6.57
C THR A 65 -17.78 -1.10 -7.04
N GLY A 66 -16.78 -2.00 -6.92
CA GLY A 66 -15.38 -1.81 -7.31
C GLY A 66 -15.04 -2.22 -8.75
N ILE A 67 -15.99 -2.76 -9.53
CA ILE A 67 -15.75 -3.35 -10.87
C ILE A 67 -14.99 -2.42 -11.81
N LYS A 68 -15.30 -1.12 -11.82
CA LYS A 68 -14.61 -0.13 -12.67
C LYS A 68 -13.10 -0.05 -12.40
N HIS A 69 -12.68 -0.48 -11.23
CA HIS A 69 -11.28 -0.53 -10.81
C HIS A 69 -10.71 -1.95 -10.79
N GLY A 70 -11.48 -2.92 -11.27
CA GLY A 70 -11.07 -4.32 -11.30
C GLY A 70 -11.32 -5.08 -10.01
N THR A 71 -12.00 -4.51 -9.01
CA THR A 71 -12.22 -5.15 -7.72
C THR A 71 -13.63 -5.70 -7.58
N VAL A 72 -13.72 -6.95 -7.14
CA VAL A 72 -14.96 -7.63 -6.75
C VAL A 72 -14.80 -8.09 -5.30
N SER A 73 -15.77 -7.82 -4.44
CA SER A 73 -15.73 -8.28 -3.07
C SER A 73 -16.65 -9.48 -2.87
N ILE A 74 -16.13 -10.53 -2.25
CA ILE A 74 -16.84 -11.75 -1.92
C ILE A 74 -17.13 -11.77 -0.42
N ILE A 75 -18.37 -12.06 -0.03
CA ILE A 75 -18.74 -12.22 1.39
C ILE A 75 -18.69 -13.70 1.74
N LEU A 76 -17.79 -14.06 2.64
CA LEU A 76 -17.62 -15.41 3.15
C LEU A 76 -17.60 -15.38 4.69
N ASN A 77 -18.43 -16.20 5.34
CA ASN A 77 -18.51 -16.25 6.82
C ASN A 77 -18.64 -14.87 7.51
N ASN A 78 -19.46 -13.98 6.93
CA ASN A 78 -19.65 -12.58 7.36
C ASN A 78 -18.42 -11.66 7.23
N ASN A 79 -17.33 -12.12 6.62
CA ASN A 79 -16.18 -11.31 6.28
C ASN A 79 -16.22 -10.93 4.79
N ILE A 80 -15.64 -9.76 4.47
CA ILE A 80 -15.52 -9.26 3.11
C ILE A 80 -14.09 -9.49 2.65
N TYR A 81 -13.93 -10.13 1.49
CA TYR A 81 -12.63 -10.35 0.85
C TYR A 81 -12.61 -9.64 -0.50
N GLU A 82 -11.62 -8.80 -0.71
CA GLU A 82 -11.44 -8.08 -1.96
C GLU A 82 -10.56 -8.88 -2.92
N ILE A 83 -11.09 -9.13 -4.12
CA ILE A 83 -10.38 -9.80 -5.21
C ILE A 83 -10.23 -8.80 -6.34
N THR A 84 -8.99 -8.45 -6.67
CA THR A 84 -8.68 -7.44 -7.69
C THR A 84 -7.99 -8.08 -8.89
N THR A 85 -8.50 -7.84 -10.08
CA THR A 85 -7.86 -8.23 -11.34
C THR A 85 -6.53 -7.50 -11.51
N TYR A 86 -5.48 -8.20 -12.00
CA TYR A 86 -4.21 -7.57 -12.38
C TYR A 86 -4.47 -6.44 -13.35
N ARG A 87 -3.85 -5.29 -13.12
CA ARG A 87 -4.11 -4.11 -13.92
C ARG A 87 -2.87 -3.25 -14.14
N ILE A 88 -2.85 -2.62 -15.30
CA ILE A 88 -1.95 -1.53 -15.65
C ILE A 88 -2.75 -0.24 -15.47
N GLU A 89 -2.16 0.73 -14.81
CA GLU A 89 -2.75 2.05 -14.64
C GLU A 89 -2.11 3.00 -15.66
N GLY A 90 -2.95 3.64 -16.48
CA GLY A 90 -2.52 4.62 -17.47
C GLY A 90 -2.11 5.95 -16.84
N GLU A 91 -2.09 7.03 -17.64
CA GLU A 91 -1.81 8.37 -17.13
C GLU A 91 -2.75 8.74 -15.98
N TYR A 92 -2.22 9.44 -15.00
CA TYR A 92 -2.99 9.89 -13.84
C TYR A 92 -3.53 11.31 -14.02
N GLU A 93 -4.73 11.55 -13.51
CA GLU A 93 -5.34 12.87 -13.44
C GLU A 93 -5.26 13.42 -12.02
N ASN A 94 -4.87 14.69 -11.91
CA ASN A 94 -4.82 15.43 -10.65
C ASN A 94 -4.03 14.72 -9.54
N ASN A 95 -2.96 13.99 -9.89
CA ASN A 95 -2.10 13.24 -8.97
C ASN A 95 -2.89 12.28 -8.05
N ARG A 96 -3.95 11.64 -8.58
CA ARG A 96 -4.84 10.81 -7.76
C ARG A 96 -5.37 9.56 -8.44
N ARG A 97 -5.91 9.67 -9.65
CA ARG A 97 -6.65 8.59 -10.31
C ARG A 97 -6.11 8.34 -11.69
N PRO A 98 -5.90 7.07 -12.06
CA PRO A 98 -5.60 6.75 -13.44
C PRO A 98 -6.82 7.08 -14.32
N LYS A 99 -6.58 7.71 -15.47
CA LYS A 99 -7.60 7.99 -16.48
C LYS A 99 -8.24 6.70 -17.01
N ASN A 100 -7.40 5.71 -17.24
CA ASN A 100 -7.78 4.41 -17.76
C ASN A 100 -7.13 3.31 -16.92
N VAL A 101 -7.86 2.23 -16.75
CA VAL A 101 -7.38 0.97 -16.16
C VAL A 101 -7.50 -0.09 -17.24
N GLU A 102 -6.40 -0.77 -17.52
CA GLU A 102 -6.34 -1.89 -18.46
C GLU A 102 -6.04 -3.16 -17.69
N PHE A 103 -6.82 -4.21 -17.90
CA PHE A 103 -6.57 -5.49 -17.25
C PHE A 103 -5.47 -6.25 -17.98
N THR A 104 -4.66 -6.96 -17.21
CA THR A 104 -3.53 -7.76 -17.71
C THR A 104 -3.53 -9.13 -17.04
N SER A 105 -2.90 -10.10 -17.67
CA SER A 105 -2.60 -11.39 -17.05
C SER A 105 -1.21 -11.44 -16.38
N ASN A 106 -0.46 -10.33 -16.41
CA ASN A 106 0.90 -10.28 -15.88
C ASN A 106 0.90 -9.67 -14.47
N ILE A 107 1.18 -10.48 -13.47
CA ILE A 107 1.30 -10.04 -12.06
C ILE A 107 2.37 -8.99 -11.85
N GLU A 108 3.48 -9.00 -12.63
CA GLU A 108 4.57 -8.03 -12.49
C GLU A 108 4.08 -6.59 -12.75
N GLU A 109 3.19 -6.41 -13.75
CA GLU A 109 2.59 -5.10 -14.03
C GLU A 109 1.67 -4.64 -12.89
N ASP A 110 0.92 -5.55 -12.25
CA ASP A 110 0.11 -5.20 -11.08
C ASP A 110 0.98 -4.82 -9.87
N LEU A 111 2.08 -5.52 -9.64
CA LEU A 111 3.00 -5.21 -8.55
C LEU A 111 3.75 -3.90 -8.80
N LYS A 112 4.09 -3.59 -10.06
CA LYS A 112 4.84 -2.40 -10.48
C LYS A 112 4.11 -1.09 -10.19
N ARG A 113 2.77 -1.06 -10.26
CA ARG A 113 1.96 0.15 -9.99
C ARG A 113 1.83 0.48 -8.50
N ARG A 114 2.25 -0.42 -7.60
CA ARG A 114 2.13 -0.25 -6.15
C ARG A 114 3.07 0.83 -5.62
N ASP A 115 2.79 1.28 -4.42
CA ASP A 115 3.49 2.41 -3.80
C ASP A 115 4.93 2.06 -3.37
N PHE A 116 5.09 1.03 -2.53
CA PHE A 116 6.38 0.67 -1.92
C PHE A 116 6.73 -0.78 -2.18
N THR A 117 8.03 -1.08 -2.27
CA THR A 117 8.57 -2.42 -2.53
C THR A 117 8.06 -3.44 -1.52
N ILE A 118 7.99 -3.07 -0.23
CA ILE A 118 7.48 -3.92 0.84
C ILE A 118 5.98 -4.24 0.73
N ASN A 119 5.23 -3.52 -0.10
CA ASN A 119 3.81 -3.75 -0.42
C ASN A 119 3.62 -4.30 -1.84
N ALA A 120 4.70 -4.49 -2.59
CA ALA A 120 4.71 -5.01 -3.96
C ALA A 120 5.18 -6.47 -4.01
N MET A 121 4.74 -7.25 -3.04
CA MET A 121 4.96 -8.69 -2.95
C MET A 121 3.63 -9.42 -2.97
N ALA A 122 3.62 -10.61 -3.58
CA ALA A 122 2.48 -11.50 -3.60
C ALA A 122 2.87 -12.89 -3.09
N TYR A 123 1.91 -13.66 -2.61
CA TYR A 123 2.13 -15.00 -2.07
C TYR A 123 0.94 -15.92 -2.31
N ASN A 124 1.22 -17.14 -2.69
CA ASN A 124 0.33 -18.29 -2.51
C ASN A 124 1.15 -19.54 -2.15
N GLU A 125 0.49 -20.60 -1.69
CA GLU A 125 1.17 -21.82 -1.23
C GLU A 125 1.89 -22.56 -2.36
N GLN A 126 1.35 -22.50 -3.59
CA GLN A 126 1.87 -23.26 -4.72
C GLN A 126 3.15 -22.66 -5.32
N PHE A 127 3.22 -21.32 -5.44
CA PHE A 127 4.33 -20.61 -6.09
C PHE A 127 5.28 -19.94 -5.08
N GLY A 128 4.87 -19.86 -3.82
CA GLY A 128 5.62 -19.12 -2.79
C GLY A 128 5.52 -17.62 -2.96
N ILE A 129 6.57 -16.91 -2.55
CA ILE A 129 6.63 -15.44 -2.61
C ILE A 129 7.04 -14.99 -4.02
N VAL A 130 6.23 -14.13 -4.61
CA VAL A 130 6.55 -13.38 -5.83
C VAL A 130 7.03 -11.99 -5.43
N ASP A 131 8.33 -11.74 -5.57
CA ASP A 131 8.99 -10.47 -5.26
C ASP A 131 9.82 -10.01 -6.48
N LYS A 132 9.29 -9.08 -7.25
CA LYS A 132 9.92 -8.53 -8.46
C LYS A 132 10.69 -7.23 -8.22
N PHE A 133 10.52 -6.63 -7.04
CA PHE A 133 11.01 -5.29 -6.73
C PHE A 133 11.88 -5.23 -5.47
N ASN A 134 12.41 -6.39 -5.04
CA ASN A 134 13.27 -6.54 -3.86
C ASN A 134 12.61 -6.11 -2.54
N GLY A 135 11.30 -6.34 -2.42
CA GLY A 135 10.54 -6.03 -1.21
C GLY A 135 11.01 -6.80 0.02
N LEU A 136 11.42 -8.07 -0.14
CA LEU A 136 11.99 -8.89 0.93
C LEU A 136 13.31 -8.31 1.47
N GLU A 137 14.18 -7.83 0.58
CA GLU A 137 15.44 -7.20 0.96
C GLU A 137 15.21 -5.90 1.73
N ASP A 138 14.31 -5.04 1.20
CA ASP A 138 13.96 -3.78 1.84
C ASP A 138 13.25 -4.01 3.20
N LEU A 139 12.45 -5.07 3.31
CA LEU A 139 11.82 -5.47 4.55
C LEU A 139 12.86 -5.91 5.60
N GLN A 140 13.86 -6.71 5.20
CA GLN A 140 14.98 -7.12 6.07
C GLN A 140 15.82 -5.93 6.53
N LYS A 141 16.07 -4.99 5.63
CA LYS A 141 16.81 -3.75 5.91
C LYS A 141 15.99 -2.73 6.69
N ARG A 142 14.68 -2.97 6.89
CA ARG A 142 13.74 -2.05 7.54
C ARG A 142 13.66 -0.69 6.83
N ILE A 143 13.47 -0.73 5.51
CA ILE A 143 13.46 0.46 4.65
C ILE A 143 12.11 0.58 3.94
N ILE A 144 11.57 1.81 3.89
CA ILE A 144 10.43 2.18 3.04
C ILE A 144 10.99 2.79 1.75
N LYS A 145 10.82 2.07 0.64
CA LYS A 145 11.32 2.47 -0.68
C LYS A 145 10.20 2.36 -1.71
N THR A 146 10.09 3.34 -2.61
CA THR A 146 9.10 3.29 -3.69
C THR A 146 9.44 2.20 -4.71
N VAL A 147 8.40 1.65 -5.34
CA VAL A 147 8.58 0.82 -6.53
C VAL A 147 9.01 1.70 -7.69
N GLY A 148 10.17 1.42 -8.30
CA GLY A 148 10.68 2.20 -9.42
C GLY A 148 11.13 3.62 -9.04
N ASN A 149 10.86 4.58 -9.93
CA ASN A 149 11.28 5.97 -9.74
C ASN A 149 10.35 6.71 -8.75
N PRO A 150 10.85 7.24 -7.63
CA PRO A 150 10.02 7.91 -6.63
C PRO A 150 9.32 9.18 -7.16
N ASP A 151 9.95 9.95 -8.06
CA ASP A 151 9.33 11.14 -8.62
C ASP A 151 8.05 10.77 -9.40
N GLU A 152 8.13 9.77 -10.27
CA GLU A 152 6.99 9.26 -11.03
C GLU A 152 5.87 8.75 -10.12
N ARG A 153 6.24 7.96 -9.08
CA ARG A 153 5.26 7.44 -8.12
C ARG A 153 4.51 8.54 -7.35
N PHE A 154 5.16 9.65 -7.04
CA PHE A 154 4.53 10.77 -6.33
C PHE A 154 3.74 11.67 -7.29
N GLU A 155 4.14 11.80 -8.54
CA GLU A 155 3.36 12.47 -9.58
C GLU A 155 2.05 11.73 -9.90
N GLU A 156 2.04 10.40 -9.84
CA GLU A 156 0.83 9.59 -9.99
C GLU A 156 -0.16 9.81 -8.83
N ASP A 157 0.27 9.63 -7.60
CA ASP A 157 -0.55 9.89 -6.40
C ASP A 157 0.29 10.54 -5.31
N GLY A 158 0.10 11.85 -5.13
CA GLY A 158 0.79 12.65 -4.12
C GLY A 158 0.56 12.16 -2.68
N LEU A 159 -0.52 11.42 -2.41
CA LEU A 159 -0.77 10.85 -1.09
C LEU A 159 0.32 9.83 -0.70
N ARG A 160 0.98 9.19 -1.67
CA ARG A 160 2.07 8.24 -1.41
C ARG A 160 3.19 8.85 -0.58
N MET A 161 3.40 10.17 -0.65
CA MET A 161 4.38 10.88 0.19
C MET A 161 4.03 10.77 1.68
N ILE A 162 2.77 11.05 2.06
CA ILE A 162 2.31 10.90 3.45
C ILE A 162 2.26 9.43 3.84
N ARG A 163 1.86 8.55 2.93
CA ARG A 163 1.87 7.10 3.16
C ARG A 163 3.27 6.56 3.49
N ALA A 164 4.34 7.08 2.85
CA ALA A 164 5.72 6.72 3.19
C ALA A 164 6.03 7.03 4.67
N ILE A 165 5.64 8.22 5.12
CA ILE A 165 5.83 8.67 6.51
C ILE A 165 4.98 7.83 7.47
N ARG A 166 3.73 7.53 7.11
CA ARG A 166 2.87 6.66 7.89
C ARG A 166 3.43 5.23 8.03
N PHE A 167 3.92 4.64 6.94
CA PHE A 167 4.54 3.30 7.04
C PHE A 167 5.83 3.33 7.85
N SER A 168 6.64 4.38 7.74
CA SER A 168 7.79 4.59 8.61
C SER A 168 7.36 4.64 10.08
N SER A 169 6.26 5.32 10.40
CA SER A 169 5.71 5.39 11.76
C SER A 169 5.11 4.06 12.22
N LYS A 170 4.33 3.38 11.37
CA LYS A 170 3.69 2.10 11.73
C LYS A 170 4.73 1.00 11.98
N LEU A 171 5.75 0.91 11.13
CA LEU A 171 6.70 -0.22 11.13
C LEU A 171 8.01 0.10 11.87
N GLY A 172 8.26 1.35 12.24
CA GLY A 172 9.54 1.79 12.78
C GLY A 172 10.70 1.67 11.77
N PHE A 173 10.40 1.82 10.47
CA PHE A 173 11.37 1.71 9.38
C PHE A 173 11.87 3.07 8.93
N SER A 174 13.12 3.14 8.46
CA SER A 174 13.64 4.33 7.81
C SER A 174 13.07 4.48 6.39
N ILE A 175 13.01 5.71 5.89
CA ILE A 175 12.67 5.95 4.48
C ILE A 175 13.97 5.97 3.68
N ASP A 176 13.99 5.29 2.52
CA ASP A 176 15.10 5.32 1.57
C ASP A 176 15.48 6.76 1.21
N GLU A 177 16.79 7.02 1.06
CA GLU A 177 17.31 8.37 0.85
C GLU A 177 16.74 9.04 -0.42
N ASN A 178 16.65 8.29 -1.54
CA ASN A 178 16.11 8.83 -2.79
C ASN A 178 14.61 9.07 -2.68
N THR A 179 13.89 8.16 -2.00
CA THR A 179 12.47 8.32 -1.71
C THR A 179 12.24 9.57 -0.85
N LEU A 180 13.03 9.79 0.20
CA LEU A 180 12.91 10.96 1.06
C LEU A 180 13.25 12.28 0.34
N LYS A 181 14.30 12.30 -0.49
CA LYS A 181 14.66 13.45 -1.33
C LYS A 181 13.54 13.79 -2.30
N SER A 182 12.92 12.76 -2.90
CA SER A 182 11.80 12.96 -3.81
C SER A 182 10.55 13.48 -3.10
N ILE A 183 10.27 13.03 -1.87
CA ILE A 183 9.18 13.60 -1.06
C ILE A 183 9.40 15.12 -0.87
N TYR A 184 10.61 15.52 -0.48
CA TYR A 184 10.95 16.94 -0.30
C TYR A 184 10.78 17.75 -1.59
N LYS A 185 11.27 17.22 -2.71
CA LYS A 185 11.21 17.85 -4.03
C LYS A 185 9.76 18.05 -4.49
N ASN A 186 8.92 17.03 -4.28
CA ASN A 186 7.55 16.96 -4.81
C ASN A 186 6.47 17.34 -3.78
N ALA A 187 6.86 17.84 -2.61
CA ALA A 187 5.93 18.19 -1.52
C ALA A 187 4.79 19.12 -1.95
N TYR A 188 4.99 19.96 -2.98
CA TYR A 188 4.00 20.89 -3.53
C TYR A 188 2.76 20.16 -4.12
N ILE A 189 2.92 18.90 -4.57
CA ILE A 189 1.84 18.09 -5.15
C ILE A 189 0.74 17.81 -4.12
N ILE A 190 1.06 17.85 -2.82
CA ILE A 190 0.09 17.56 -1.75
C ILE A 190 -1.13 18.48 -1.78
N LYS A 191 -1.00 19.69 -2.36
CA LYS A 191 -2.11 20.64 -2.54
C LYS A 191 -3.24 20.11 -3.42
N ASN A 192 -2.95 19.12 -4.27
CA ASN A 192 -3.91 18.50 -5.18
C ASN A 192 -4.67 17.34 -4.51
N ILE A 193 -4.29 16.96 -3.30
CA ILE A 193 -4.89 15.83 -2.58
C ILE A 193 -6.00 16.35 -1.67
N SER A 194 -7.12 15.62 -1.62
CA SER A 194 -8.24 16.02 -0.77
C SER A 194 -7.87 15.92 0.71
N ILE A 195 -8.36 16.86 1.50
CA ILE A 195 -8.03 16.99 2.92
C ILE A 195 -8.47 15.76 3.72
N GLU A 196 -9.55 15.08 3.32
CA GLU A 196 -10.06 13.88 3.98
C GLU A 196 -9.04 12.75 3.88
N ARG A 197 -8.43 12.55 2.68
CA ARG A 197 -7.37 11.54 2.49
C ARG A 197 -6.13 11.87 3.31
N ILE A 198 -5.75 13.14 3.35
CA ILE A 198 -4.61 13.61 4.14
C ILE A 198 -4.85 13.35 5.62
N ASN A 199 -6.03 13.72 6.13
CA ASN A 199 -6.40 13.53 7.54
C ASN A 199 -6.44 12.05 7.94
N ASP A 200 -6.89 11.16 7.06
CA ASP A 200 -6.89 9.73 7.32
C ASP A 200 -5.46 9.20 7.52
N GLU A 201 -4.53 9.52 6.62
CA GLU A 201 -3.13 9.10 6.74
C GLU A 201 -2.44 9.76 7.96
N PHE A 202 -2.74 11.04 8.22
CA PHE A 202 -2.22 11.77 9.38
C PHE A 202 -2.69 11.15 10.70
N THR A 203 -3.98 10.85 10.81
CA THR A 203 -4.54 10.18 12.00
C THR A 203 -3.92 8.81 12.22
N LYS A 204 -3.77 8.01 11.15
CA LYS A 204 -3.10 6.70 11.22
C LYS A 204 -1.63 6.82 11.63
N THR A 205 -0.96 7.92 11.29
CA THR A 205 0.42 8.20 11.72
C THR A 205 0.47 8.50 13.21
N LEU A 206 -0.45 9.33 13.72
CA LEU A 206 -0.50 9.73 15.14
C LEU A 206 -0.79 8.56 16.09
N VAL A 207 -1.61 7.59 15.66
CA VAL A 207 -1.97 6.42 16.48
C VAL A 207 -1.07 5.21 16.24
N SER A 208 0.04 5.38 15.50
CA SER A 208 1.00 4.32 15.22
C SER A 208 2.00 4.13 16.36
N ASP A 209 2.80 3.05 16.28
CA ASP A 209 3.80 2.72 17.31
C ASP A 209 4.97 3.73 17.38
N ASN A 210 5.22 4.48 16.30
CA ASN A 210 6.30 5.49 16.24
C ASN A 210 5.76 6.85 15.75
N PRO A 211 4.83 7.50 16.48
CA PRO A 211 4.16 8.72 16.04
C PRO A 211 5.10 9.91 15.87
N GLN A 212 6.29 9.86 16.48
CA GLN A 212 7.33 10.88 16.35
C GLN A 212 7.80 11.09 14.90
N ASN A 213 7.68 10.07 14.05
CA ASN A 213 8.04 10.19 12.64
C ASN A 213 7.17 11.19 11.87
N ILE A 214 6.07 11.67 12.49
CA ILE A 214 5.27 12.79 11.97
C ILE A 214 6.12 14.05 11.73
N ILE A 215 7.25 14.20 12.43
CA ILE A 215 8.20 15.29 12.20
C ILE A 215 8.73 15.33 10.75
N LEU A 216 8.68 14.19 10.05
CA LEU A 216 9.07 14.13 8.65
C LEU A 216 8.14 14.95 7.75
N LEU A 217 6.86 15.13 8.13
CA LEU A 217 5.94 16.01 7.40
C LEU A 217 6.43 17.47 7.41
N TYR A 218 7.04 17.89 8.51
CA TYR A 218 7.66 19.20 8.62
C TYR A 218 8.99 19.26 7.84
N LYS A 219 9.89 18.28 8.08
CA LYS A 219 11.21 18.21 7.44
C LYS A 219 11.13 18.12 5.91
N THR A 220 10.08 17.51 5.38
CA THR A 220 9.85 17.38 3.94
C THR A 220 9.01 18.52 3.33
N LYS A 221 8.68 19.54 4.11
CA LYS A 221 7.85 20.70 3.70
C LYS A 221 6.40 20.33 3.31
N ILE A 222 5.92 19.16 3.63
CA ILE A 222 4.50 18.79 3.38
C ILE A 222 3.57 19.71 4.16
N LEU A 223 3.85 19.97 5.47
CA LEU A 223 3.02 20.88 6.29
C LEU A 223 3.02 22.31 5.75
N GLU A 224 4.20 22.83 5.34
CA GLU A 224 4.32 24.16 4.73
C GLU A 224 3.43 24.28 3.48
N ASN A 225 3.44 23.26 2.61
CA ASN A 225 2.63 23.23 1.42
C ASN A 225 1.12 23.11 1.70
N LEU A 226 0.74 22.58 2.85
CA LEU A 226 -0.66 22.57 3.35
C LEU A 226 -1.06 23.88 4.04
N GLY A 227 -0.16 24.88 4.10
CA GLY A 227 -0.40 26.15 4.78
C GLY A 227 -0.29 26.06 6.31
N ILE A 228 0.27 24.96 6.83
CA ILE A 228 0.49 24.75 8.26
C ILE A 228 1.91 25.22 8.60
N HIS A 229 2.01 26.40 9.20
CA HIS A 229 3.26 26.97 9.63
C HIS A 229 3.55 26.60 11.09
N CYS A 230 4.38 25.58 11.30
CA CYS A 230 4.85 25.20 12.61
C CYS A 230 6.11 26.02 12.94
N ASN A 231 6.00 26.94 13.90
CA ASN A 231 7.17 27.62 14.45
C ASN A 231 7.79 26.71 15.53
N LEU A 232 8.52 25.70 15.09
CA LEU A 232 9.30 24.84 15.98
C LEU A 232 10.52 25.62 16.43
N ASN A 233 10.36 26.53 17.41
CA ASN A 233 11.48 27.12 18.12
C ASN A 233 12.33 25.96 18.66
N GLY A 234 13.66 26.05 18.56
CA GLY A 234 14.60 24.96 18.84
C GLY A 234 14.46 24.24 20.19
N TYR A 235 13.62 24.75 21.10
CA TYR A 235 13.23 24.10 22.36
C TYR A 235 12.34 22.86 22.13
N TYR A 236 11.36 22.93 21.23
CA TYR A 236 10.50 21.79 20.92
C TYR A 236 11.21 20.68 20.16
N TYR A 237 12.24 21.02 19.37
CA TYR A 237 13.10 20.03 18.73
C TYR A 237 13.90 19.20 19.72
N LYS A 238 14.44 19.86 20.77
CA LYS A 238 15.19 19.18 21.84
C LYS A 238 14.30 18.34 22.76
N GLU A 239 13.08 18.80 23.04
CA GLU A 239 12.13 18.04 23.86
C GLU A 239 11.54 16.86 23.10
N LEU A 240 11.28 16.98 21.79
CA LEU A 240 10.89 15.85 20.92
C LEU A 240 12.04 14.83 20.81
N GLU A 241 13.27 15.24 20.59
CA GLU A 241 14.42 14.34 20.61
C GLU A 241 14.66 13.73 22.01
N LEU A 242 14.48 14.47 23.07
CA LEU A 242 14.65 13.99 24.46
C LEU A 242 13.47 13.11 24.91
N SER A 243 12.23 13.37 24.48
CA SER A 243 11.11 12.47 24.76
C SER A 243 11.25 11.15 24.03
N LEU A 244 11.99 11.11 22.91
CA LEU A 244 12.30 9.92 22.12
C LEU A 244 13.40 9.04 22.74
N ILE A 245 14.17 9.57 23.67
CA ILE A 245 15.24 8.84 24.39
C ILE A 245 14.70 8.22 25.71
N HIS A 246 13.52 8.64 26.16
CA HIS A 246 12.96 8.26 27.48
C HIS A 246 11.62 7.50 27.42
N ILE A 247 11.19 7.04 26.24
CA ILE A 247 10.13 6.05 26.03
C ILE A 247 10.74 4.80 25.41
#